data_416b74cde0a0b9a7bdea98bac7447275
#
_entry.id   416b74cde0a0b9a7bdea98bac7447275
#
_cell.length_a   1.000
_cell.length_b   1.000
_cell.length_c   1.000
_cell.angle_alpha   90.00
_cell.angle_beta   90.00
_cell.angle_gamma   90.00
#
_symmetry.space_group_name_H-M   'P 1'
#
loop_
_entity.id
_entity.type
_entity.pdbx_description
1 polymer ?
#
loop_
_entity_poly.entity_id
_entity_poly.type
_entity_poly.pdbx_seq_one_letter_code
_entity_poly.pdbx_strand_id
1 'polypeptide(L)'
;MMASVFSRQQRSGVEPPLDFQIGDNAVFDTAEGAYVVATNMERPFWDRFCGVVGRPDLAERYADTDRAGLLKELAALYRARTRSDWDLLAREHDLQIAPILSPAEALKEQHHHARGALRRTDLGTVLPGVAVRFTDLQPRPPNPAREPEVLN
;
A
#
# COMPACT_ATOMS: atom_id res chain seq x y z
N MET A 1 -3.99 11.90 -9.25
CA MET A 1 -5.33 11.29 -9.19
C MET A 1 -6.11 11.68 -7.93
N MET A 2 -5.58 11.53 -6.70
CA MET A 2 -6.24 11.94 -5.45
C MET A 2 -6.70 13.41 -5.44
N ALA A 3 -5.86 14.35 -5.87
CA ALA A 3 -6.19 15.77 -5.91
C ALA A 3 -7.40 16.11 -6.82
N SER A 4 -7.62 15.36 -7.88
CA SER A 4 -8.76 15.56 -8.79
C SER A 4 -10.09 15.10 -8.18
N VAL A 5 -10.06 14.05 -7.34
CA VAL A 5 -11.24 13.54 -6.65
C VAL A 5 -11.69 14.55 -5.57
N PHE A 6 -10.76 15.04 -4.74
CA PHE A 6 -11.06 16.05 -3.72
C PHE A 6 -11.56 17.35 -4.33
N SER A 7 -10.99 17.80 -5.45
CA SER A 7 -11.44 19.05 -6.10
C SER A 7 -12.83 18.94 -6.74
N ARG A 8 -13.22 17.73 -7.16
CA ARG A 8 -14.55 17.46 -7.71
C ARG A 8 -15.60 17.43 -6.58
N GLN A 9 -15.30 16.80 -5.46
CA GLN A 9 -16.16 16.75 -4.28
C GLN A 9 -16.45 18.15 -3.70
N GLN A 10 -15.45 19.02 -3.63
CA GLN A 10 -15.62 20.39 -3.15
C GLN A 10 -16.50 21.25 -4.07
N ARG A 11 -16.55 20.97 -5.37
CA ARG A 11 -17.35 21.75 -6.34
C ARG A 11 -18.78 21.31 -6.49
N SER A 12 -19.08 20.03 -6.30
CA SER A 12 -20.41 19.48 -6.59
C SER A 12 -21.27 19.24 -5.35
N GLY A 13 -20.67 19.19 -4.15
CA GLY A 13 -21.38 18.78 -2.93
C GLY A 13 -21.94 17.35 -2.97
N VAL A 14 -21.71 16.65 -4.08
CA VAL A 14 -22.10 15.25 -4.27
C VAL A 14 -20.85 14.40 -4.05
N GLU A 15 -20.95 13.42 -3.17
CA GLU A 15 -19.91 12.41 -3.04
C GLU A 15 -19.71 11.76 -4.41
N PRO A 16 -18.51 11.87 -5.03
CA PRO A 16 -18.31 11.21 -6.30
C PRO A 16 -18.52 9.71 -6.07
N PRO A 17 -19.17 9.01 -7.02
CA PRO A 17 -19.14 7.57 -7.00
C PRO A 17 -17.66 7.19 -6.83
N LEU A 18 -17.37 6.35 -5.85
CA LEU A 18 -16.02 5.89 -5.59
C LEU A 18 -15.56 5.14 -6.86
N ASP A 19 -14.95 5.86 -7.80
CA ASP A 19 -14.32 5.30 -9.01
C ASP A 19 -13.21 4.27 -8.66
N PHE A 20 -13.04 4.00 -7.36
CA PHE A 20 -12.12 3.03 -6.80
C PHE A 20 -12.72 1.64 -6.60
N GLN A 21 -14.00 1.43 -6.93
CA GLN A 21 -14.66 0.11 -6.82
C GLN A 21 -14.52 -0.71 -8.10
N ILE A 22 -13.32 -0.73 -8.67
CA ILE A 22 -12.97 -1.49 -9.86
C ILE A 22 -11.83 -2.46 -9.56
N GLY A 23 -11.74 -3.54 -10.32
CA GLY A 23 -10.73 -4.56 -10.11
C GLY A 23 -10.75 -5.10 -8.68
N ASP A 24 -9.59 -5.31 -8.09
CA ASP A 24 -9.41 -5.83 -6.74
C ASP A 24 -9.04 -4.78 -5.69
N ASN A 25 -9.35 -3.50 -5.94
CA ASN A 25 -8.95 -2.40 -5.06
C ASN A 25 -9.52 -2.56 -3.63
N ALA A 26 -8.79 -3.29 -2.79
CA ALA A 26 -9.15 -3.59 -1.41
C ALA A 26 -7.97 -4.16 -0.60
N VAL A 27 -8.22 -4.38 0.68
CA VAL A 27 -7.34 -5.15 1.58
C VAL A 27 -7.91 -6.55 1.74
N PHE A 28 -7.05 -7.56 1.65
CA PHE A 28 -7.44 -8.95 1.75
C PHE A 28 -6.62 -9.70 2.80
N ASP A 29 -7.28 -10.63 3.51
CA ASP A 29 -6.63 -11.61 4.37
C ASP A 29 -5.87 -12.63 3.54
N THR A 30 -4.76 -13.11 4.06
CA THR A 30 -3.98 -14.23 3.51
C THR A 30 -4.13 -15.50 4.32
N ALA A 31 -3.54 -16.61 3.86
CA ALA A 31 -3.71 -17.93 4.48
C ALA A 31 -3.32 -17.96 5.97
N GLU A 32 -2.31 -17.19 6.37
CA GLU A 32 -1.81 -17.10 7.75
C GLU A 32 -2.44 -15.97 8.59
N GLY A 33 -3.49 -15.30 8.06
CA GLY A 33 -4.15 -14.18 8.75
C GLY A 33 -3.36 -12.87 8.72
N ALA A 34 -2.34 -12.77 7.87
CA ALA A 34 -1.71 -11.51 7.51
C ALA A 34 -2.50 -10.81 6.40
N TYR A 35 -2.07 -9.63 5.96
CA TYR A 35 -2.82 -8.82 5.01
C TYR A 35 -1.97 -8.42 3.81
N VAL A 36 -2.64 -8.29 2.66
CA VAL A 36 -2.12 -7.61 1.47
C VAL A 36 -3.09 -6.51 1.05
N VAL A 37 -2.57 -5.45 0.46
CA VAL A 37 -3.36 -4.48 -0.29
C VAL A 37 -3.21 -4.78 -1.77
N ALA A 38 -4.31 -4.82 -2.50
CA ALA A 38 -4.35 -4.97 -3.94
C ALA A 38 -4.93 -3.70 -4.57
N THR A 39 -4.36 -3.29 -5.69
CA THR A 39 -4.74 -2.05 -6.39
C THR A 39 -4.63 -2.22 -7.91
N ASN A 40 -4.98 -3.39 -8.46
CA ASN A 40 -5.02 -3.63 -9.91
C ASN A 40 -6.23 -2.89 -10.52
N MET A 41 -6.20 -1.56 -10.43
CA MET A 41 -7.33 -0.68 -10.77
C MET A 41 -7.41 -0.38 -12.26
N GLU A 42 -6.30 -0.37 -12.97
CA GLU A 42 -6.29 -0.16 -14.40
C GLU A 42 -6.50 -1.49 -15.13
N ARG A 43 -7.26 -1.45 -16.21
CA ARG A 43 -7.63 -2.65 -16.98
C ARG A 43 -6.43 -3.57 -17.34
N PRO A 44 -5.27 -3.07 -17.77
CA PRO A 44 -4.11 -3.93 -18.07
C PRO A 44 -3.55 -4.68 -16.85
N PHE A 45 -3.56 -4.06 -15.67
CA PHE A 45 -3.11 -4.70 -14.43
C PHE A 45 -4.12 -5.74 -13.95
N TRP A 46 -5.41 -5.43 -14.04
CA TRP A 46 -6.47 -6.38 -13.73
C TRP A 46 -6.43 -7.63 -14.61
N ASP A 47 -6.30 -7.45 -15.93
CA ASP A 47 -6.21 -8.57 -16.88
C ASP A 47 -4.97 -9.43 -16.61
N ARG A 48 -3.83 -8.79 -16.30
CA ARG A 48 -2.60 -9.47 -15.91
C ARG A 48 -2.80 -10.29 -14.64
N PHE A 49 -3.38 -9.69 -13.60
CA PHE A 49 -3.70 -10.36 -12.35
C PHE A 49 -4.58 -11.59 -12.61
N CYS A 50 -5.68 -11.45 -13.33
CA CYS A 50 -6.58 -12.55 -13.66
C CYS A 50 -5.86 -13.70 -14.39
N GLY A 51 -4.98 -13.38 -15.32
CA GLY A 51 -4.16 -14.36 -16.04
C GLY A 51 -3.20 -15.11 -15.12
N VAL A 52 -2.48 -14.39 -14.26
CA VAL A 52 -1.47 -14.95 -13.33
C VAL A 52 -2.11 -15.85 -12.28
N VAL A 53 -3.29 -15.49 -11.77
CA VAL A 53 -3.99 -16.30 -10.78
C VAL A 53 -4.81 -17.45 -11.41
N GLY A 54 -4.82 -17.57 -12.73
CA GLY A 54 -5.56 -18.62 -13.45
C GLY A 54 -7.08 -18.44 -13.44
N ARG A 55 -7.55 -17.18 -13.33
CA ARG A 55 -8.97 -16.85 -13.29
C ARG A 55 -9.33 -15.85 -14.42
N PRO A 56 -9.22 -16.26 -15.70
CA PRO A 56 -9.55 -15.37 -16.83
C PRO A 56 -11.02 -14.94 -16.84
N ASP A 57 -11.91 -15.71 -16.21
CA ASP A 57 -13.32 -15.39 -16.01
C ASP A 57 -13.53 -14.08 -15.23
N LEU A 58 -12.61 -13.74 -14.31
CA LEU A 58 -12.67 -12.49 -13.54
C LEU A 58 -12.34 -11.27 -14.41
N ALA A 59 -11.64 -11.42 -15.52
CA ALA A 59 -11.28 -10.30 -16.39
C ALA A 59 -12.52 -9.54 -16.86
N GLU A 60 -13.60 -10.25 -17.21
CA GLU A 60 -14.85 -9.61 -17.64
C GLU A 60 -15.61 -8.90 -16.52
N ARG A 61 -15.23 -9.17 -15.26
CA ARG A 61 -15.86 -8.61 -14.06
C ARG A 61 -15.12 -7.36 -13.52
N TYR A 62 -14.31 -6.73 -14.34
CA TYR A 62 -13.52 -5.54 -13.97
C TYR A 62 -14.36 -4.42 -13.32
N ALA A 63 -15.51 -4.09 -13.91
CA ALA A 63 -16.46 -3.10 -13.40
C ALA A 63 -17.79 -3.75 -13.02
N ASP A 64 -17.71 -4.87 -12.29
CA ASP A 64 -18.88 -5.67 -11.91
C ASP A 64 -19.85 -4.88 -11.03
N THR A 65 -21.12 -4.92 -11.37
CA THR A 65 -22.19 -4.31 -10.59
C THR A 65 -22.45 -5.08 -9.29
N ASP A 66 -22.18 -6.40 -9.25
CA ASP A 66 -22.15 -7.20 -8.02
C ASP A 66 -20.75 -7.13 -7.38
N ARG A 67 -20.40 -5.93 -6.93
CA ARG A 67 -19.12 -5.69 -6.25
C ARG A 67 -18.94 -6.56 -5.01
N ALA A 68 -19.99 -6.79 -4.25
CA ALA A 68 -19.92 -7.60 -3.04
C ALA A 68 -19.62 -9.07 -3.34
N GLY A 69 -20.26 -9.64 -4.36
CA GLY A 69 -19.97 -10.99 -4.84
C GLY A 69 -18.54 -11.14 -5.35
N LEU A 70 -18.07 -10.18 -6.16
CA LEU A 70 -16.69 -10.16 -6.65
C LEU A 70 -15.68 -10.12 -5.50
N LEU A 71 -15.84 -9.22 -4.53
CA LEU A 71 -14.93 -9.11 -3.38
C LEU A 71 -14.92 -10.38 -2.52
N LYS A 72 -16.06 -11.07 -2.38
CA LYS A 72 -16.13 -12.35 -1.68
C LYS A 72 -15.31 -13.44 -2.38
N GLU A 73 -15.40 -13.53 -3.71
CA GLU A 73 -14.58 -14.47 -4.49
C GLU A 73 -13.09 -14.13 -4.41
N LEU A 74 -12.74 -12.86 -4.55
CA LEU A 74 -11.37 -12.39 -4.40
C LEU A 74 -10.82 -12.68 -3.01
N ALA A 75 -11.61 -12.46 -1.95
CA ALA A 75 -11.20 -12.78 -0.59
C ALA A 75 -10.86 -14.27 -0.41
N ALA A 76 -11.63 -15.16 -1.03
CA ALA A 76 -11.33 -16.60 -1.02
C ALA A 76 -10.02 -16.90 -1.77
N LEU A 77 -9.80 -16.27 -2.91
CA LEU A 77 -8.59 -16.40 -3.72
C LEU A 77 -7.35 -15.90 -3.00
N TYR A 78 -7.42 -14.71 -2.37
CA TYR A 78 -6.31 -14.15 -1.60
C TYR A 78 -5.97 -15.00 -0.37
N ARG A 79 -6.97 -15.56 0.29
CA ARG A 79 -6.79 -16.45 1.46
C ARG A 79 -6.19 -17.81 1.11
N ALA A 80 -6.09 -18.18 -0.16
CA ALA A 80 -5.49 -19.43 -0.60
C ALA A 80 -3.95 -19.43 -0.61
N ARG A 81 -3.30 -18.27 -0.42
CA ARG A 81 -1.84 -18.13 -0.43
C ARG A 81 -1.36 -17.30 0.77
N THR A 82 -0.09 -17.48 1.14
CA THR A 82 0.55 -16.66 2.18
C THR A 82 0.84 -15.25 1.68
N ARG A 83 1.06 -14.32 2.60
CA ARG A 83 1.49 -12.95 2.29
C ARG A 83 2.81 -12.94 1.51
N SER A 84 3.72 -13.84 1.87
CA SER A 84 5.02 -13.98 1.20
C SER A 84 4.88 -14.51 -0.23
N ASP A 85 3.95 -15.46 -0.46
CA ASP A 85 3.66 -15.96 -1.81
C ASP A 85 3.08 -14.86 -2.68
N TRP A 86 2.19 -14.03 -2.13
CA TRP A 86 1.65 -12.88 -2.85
C TRP A 86 2.69 -11.82 -3.17
N ASP A 87 3.61 -11.52 -2.24
CA ASP A 87 4.71 -10.57 -2.48
C ASP A 87 5.66 -11.07 -3.59
N LEU A 88 6.00 -12.37 -3.56
CA LEU A 88 6.81 -13.00 -4.60
C LEU A 88 6.11 -12.92 -5.97
N LEU A 89 4.86 -13.37 -6.03
CA LEU A 89 4.06 -13.37 -7.26
C LEU A 89 3.90 -11.96 -7.84
N ALA A 90 3.70 -10.96 -6.96
CA ALA A 90 3.58 -9.58 -7.36
C ALA A 90 4.87 -9.05 -8.00
N ARG A 91 6.02 -9.38 -7.44
CA ARG A 91 7.34 -8.99 -7.98
C ARG A 91 7.66 -9.68 -9.30
N GLU A 92 7.36 -10.98 -9.41
CA GLU A 92 7.64 -11.76 -10.62
C GLU A 92 6.80 -11.35 -11.82
N HIS A 93 5.57 -10.91 -11.56
CA HIS A 93 4.59 -10.61 -12.62
C HIS A 93 4.17 -9.14 -12.68
N ASP A 94 4.83 -8.25 -11.93
CA ASP A 94 4.50 -6.82 -11.89
C ASP A 94 3.02 -6.57 -11.58
N LEU A 95 2.51 -7.25 -10.52
CA LEU A 95 1.15 -7.05 -10.03
C LEU A 95 1.10 -5.90 -9.03
N GLN A 96 -0.01 -5.19 -8.99
CA GLN A 96 -0.22 -4.09 -8.04
C GLN A 96 -0.73 -4.64 -6.70
N ILE A 97 0.08 -5.50 -6.07
CA ILE A 97 -0.19 -6.11 -4.76
C ILE A 97 1.02 -5.83 -3.87
N ALA A 98 0.76 -5.44 -2.63
CA ALA A 98 1.82 -5.22 -1.66
C ALA A 98 1.46 -5.80 -0.28
N PRO A 99 2.44 -6.35 0.45
CA PRO A 99 2.22 -6.81 1.81
C PRO A 99 1.93 -5.63 2.75
N ILE A 100 0.97 -5.79 3.65
CA ILE A 100 0.78 -4.85 4.75
C ILE A 100 1.70 -5.28 5.89
N LEU A 101 2.63 -4.40 6.22
CA LEU A 101 3.64 -4.64 7.25
C LEU A 101 3.18 -4.08 8.59
N SER A 102 3.48 -4.80 9.67
CA SER A 102 3.44 -4.23 11.00
C SER A 102 4.51 -3.13 11.15
N PRO A 103 4.38 -2.20 12.12
CA PRO A 103 5.42 -1.20 12.38
C PRO A 103 6.81 -1.82 12.62
N ALA A 104 6.87 -2.96 13.30
CA ALA A 104 8.13 -3.66 13.56
C ALA A 104 8.77 -4.25 12.30
N GLU A 105 7.97 -4.73 11.36
CA GLU A 105 8.44 -5.20 10.05
C GLU A 105 8.87 -4.02 9.18
N ALA A 106 8.07 -2.96 9.13
CA ALA A 106 8.39 -1.76 8.36
C ALA A 106 9.72 -1.11 8.78
N LEU A 107 10.06 -1.15 10.08
CA LEU A 107 11.35 -0.68 10.58
C LEU A 107 12.55 -1.51 10.10
N LYS A 108 12.33 -2.75 9.67
CA LYS A 108 13.37 -3.64 9.13
C LYS A 108 13.44 -3.62 7.61
N GLU A 109 12.49 -2.97 6.95
CA GLU A 109 12.40 -2.96 5.49
C GLU A 109 13.62 -2.31 4.85
N GLN A 110 14.31 -3.05 3.99
CA GLN A 110 15.55 -2.62 3.37
C GLN A 110 15.39 -1.32 2.55
N HIS A 111 14.24 -1.15 1.90
CA HIS A 111 13.94 0.05 1.13
C HIS A 111 13.94 1.31 1.99
N HIS A 112 13.40 1.24 3.21
CA HIS A 112 13.40 2.36 4.14
C HIS A 112 14.82 2.75 4.57
N HIS A 113 15.66 1.75 4.80
CA HIS A 113 17.08 1.98 5.14
C HIS A 113 17.86 2.56 3.95
N ALA A 114 17.71 1.98 2.76
CA ALA A 114 18.40 2.44 1.54
C ALA A 114 18.05 3.89 1.19
N ARG A 115 16.81 4.30 1.42
CA ARG A 115 16.36 5.68 1.21
C ARG A 115 16.70 6.63 2.36
N GLY A 116 17.20 6.13 3.50
CA GLY A 116 17.39 6.93 4.70
C GLY A 116 16.08 7.47 5.26
N ALA A 117 14.95 6.77 5.00
CA ALA A 117 13.64 7.10 5.54
C ALA A 117 13.58 6.88 7.06
N LEU A 118 14.52 6.10 7.58
CA LEU A 118 14.69 5.85 9.01
C LEU A 118 16.10 6.29 9.43
N ARG A 119 16.19 6.97 10.56
CA ARG A 119 17.44 7.42 11.15
C ARG A 119 17.54 6.93 12.59
N ARG A 120 18.69 6.40 12.95
CA ARG A 120 18.97 6.01 14.34
C ARG A 120 19.67 7.17 15.05
N THR A 121 19.19 7.51 16.23
CA THR A 121 19.84 8.49 17.11
C THR A 121 21.00 7.84 17.88
N ASP A 122 21.83 8.66 18.50
CA ASP A 122 22.94 8.20 19.36
C ASP A 122 22.44 7.40 20.58
N LEU A 123 21.19 7.63 20.99
CA LEU A 123 20.50 6.88 22.04
C LEU A 123 19.86 5.58 21.54
N GLY A 124 20.06 5.21 20.25
CA GLY A 124 19.53 3.99 19.65
C GLY A 124 18.06 4.08 19.22
N THR A 125 17.38 5.19 19.45
CA THR A 125 16.00 5.40 19.00
C THR A 125 15.95 5.54 17.49
N VAL A 126 14.95 4.91 16.86
CA VAL A 126 14.69 5.06 15.42
C VAL A 126 13.67 6.18 15.23
N LEU A 127 14.03 7.16 14.43
CA LEU A 127 13.19 8.29 14.06
C LEU A 127 12.95 8.31 12.54
N PRO A 128 11.81 8.88 12.10
CA PRO A 128 11.62 9.18 10.69
C PRO A 128 12.73 10.09 10.16
N GLY A 129 13.25 9.79 8.99
CA GLY A 129 14.18 10.65 8.26
C GLY A 129 13.44 11.73 7.50
N VAL A 130 14.19 12.53 6.74
CA VAL A 130 13.62 13.57 5.88
C VAL A 130 13.04 12.92 4.63
N ALA A 131 11.74 13.16 4.36
CA ALA A 131 11.03 12.57 3.24
C ALA A 131 11.54 13.09 1.87
N VAL A 132 12.00 14.35 1.83
CA VAL A 132 12.53 15.00 0.62
C VAL A 132 14.05 15.02 0.67
N ARG A 133 14.68 14.58 -0.43
CA ARG A 133 16.13 14.66 -0.59
C ARG A 133 16.46 15.67 -1.68
N PHE A 134 17.43 16.50 -1.40
CA PHE A 134 18.00 17.44 -2.36
C PHE A 134 19.40 16.95 -2.75
N THR A 135 19.76 17.08 -4.02
CA THR A 135 21.05 16.61 -4.54
C THR A 135 22.23 17.33 -3.88
N ASP A 136 22.04 18.62 -3.58
CA ASP A 136 23.12 19.51 -3.12
C ASP A 136 23.02 19.88 -1.62
N LEU A 137 22.02 19.34 -0.90
CA LEU A 137 21.81 19.65 0.51
C LEU A 137 21.90 18.37 1.35
N GLN A 138 22.86 18.35 2.27
CA GLN A 138 22.89 17.29 3.28
C GLN A 138 21.82 17.56 4.35
N PRO A 139 21.00 16.58 4.72
CA PRO A 139 20.04 16.73 5.80
C PRO A 139 20.76 17.07 7.10
N ARG A 140 20.31 18.14 7.77
CA ARG A 140 20.83 18.50 9.09
C ARG A 140 20.57 17.35 10.07
N PRO A 141 21.53 17.00 10.94
CA PRO A 141 21.28 16.03 11.99
C PRO A 141 20.13 16.52 12.88
N PRO A 142 19.29 15.63 13.42
CA PRO A 142 18.26 16.02 14.36
C PRO A 142 18.89 16.76 15.54
N ASN A 143 18.26 17.85 16.00
CA ASN A 143 18.68 18.48 17.25
C ASN A 143 18.57 17.44 18.37
N PRO A 144 19.54 17.38 19.29
CA PRO A 144 19.36 16.60 20.49
C PRO A 144 18.07 17.05 21.20
N ALA A 145 17.33 16.10 21.73
CA ALA A 145 16.13 16.40 22.50
C ALA A 145 16.53 17.39 23.61
N ARG A 146 15.84 18.53 23.67
CA ARG A 146 16.00 19.43 24.83
C ARG A 146 15.49 18.66 26.04
N GLU A 147 16.28 18.65 27.11
CA GLU A 147 15.75 18.19 28.39
C GLU A 147 14.51 19.05 28.72
N PRO A 148 13.45 18.43 29.22
CA PRO A 148 12.26 19.14 29.62
C PRO A 148 12.69 20.20 30.68
N GLU A 149 12.45 21.48 30.40
CA GLU A 149 12.57 22.52 31.42
C GLU A 149 11.59 22.16 32.54
N VAL A 150 12.10 21.84 33.70
CA VAL A 150 11.29 21.71 34.91
C VAL A 150 10.79 23.13 35.23
N LEU A 151 9.53 23.39 34.85
CA LEU A 151 8.85 24.60 35.30
C LEU A 151 8.71 24.53 36.82
N ASN A 152 9.50 25.32 37.54
CA ASN A 152 9.38 25.55 38.98
C ASN A 152 8.16 26.45 39.27
#